data_8c1248b0e04093ab75fcfd27dd2779a9
#
_entry.id   8c1248b0e04093ab75fcfd27dd2779a9
#
_cell.length_a   1.000
_cell.length_b   1.000
_cell.length_c   1.000
_cell.angle_alpha   90.00
_cell.angle_beta   90.00
_cell.angle_gamma   90.00
#
_symmetry.space_group_name_H-M   'P 1'
#
loop_
_entity.id
_entity.type
_entity.pdbx_description
1 polymer ?
#
loop_
_entity_poly.entity_id
_entity_poly.type
_entity_poly.pdbx_seq_one_letter_code
_entity_poly.pdbx_strand_id
1 'polypeptide(L)'
;MGKGTVVACLLICTLVTACSSAAPVVDSTSAPGISAVTVYAYEPAVEAEVERGELTSRDRLVRVADDPQWSVVPLVADEASALVEQLLTAERAVRDPAVTGAKLAFMGHLQQLVYRRLIERPDLRDAVFAAIPPDLRGSADFNLSAGADLWLFGPVRVTELPDWRIVQAAPINDLLRYYREAEAQFGVSWSYLAAINLVETRMGRIRGDSYAGAQGPMQFMPKTWDAYGDGDINDPRDAILAAARYLSATGAPEDMERAIWHYNHDPEYVDAVMKYAAVMKGDPNAFRGYYGWQVYYQTAHGTYLLPVGWSKN
;
A
#
# COMPACT_ATOMS: atom_id res chain seq x y z
N MET A 1 -17.16 9.74 32.63
CA MET A 1 -17.40 8.93 31.43
C MET A 1 -16.65 9.61 30.29
N GLY A 2 -15.38 9.31 30.16
CA GLY A 2 -14.51 9.85 29.12
C GLY A 2 -14.57 8.93 27.89
N LYS A 3 -14.99 9.47 26.77
CA LYS A 3 -14.89 8.81 25.48
C LYS A 3 -13.42 8.81 25.08
N GLY A 4 -12.76 7.70 25.26
CA GLY A 4 -11.43 7.45 24.70
C GLY A 4 -11.57 7.19 23.21
N THR A 5 -11.31 8.19 22.38
CA THR A 5 -11.14 8.04 20.94
C THR A 5 -9.85 7.26 20.71
N VAL A 6 -9.96 6.00 20.34
CA VAL A 6 -8.82 5.21 19.85
C VAL A 6 -8.53 5.72 18.44
N VAL A 7 -7.55 6.61 18.31
CA VAL A 7 -7.05 7.05 17.02
C VAL A 7 -6.12 5.97 16.50
N ALA A 8 -6.61 5.15 15.59
CA ALA A 8 -5.74 4.28 14.80
C ALA A 8 -4.82 5.13 13.93
N CYS A 9 -3.55 4.83 13.93
CA CYS A 9 -2.56 5.56 13.15
C CYS A 9 -2.60 5.11 11.70
N LEU A 10 -3.53 5.67 10.95
CA LEU A 10 -3.49 5.59 9.49
C LEU A 10 -2.58 6.69 8.95
N LEU A 11 -1.71 6.31 8.06
CA LEU A 11 -0.82 7.15 7.26
C LEU A 11 -1.63 7.92 6.22
N ILE A 12 -1.99 9.18 6.49
CA ILE A 12 -2.75 9.97 5.53
C ILE A 12 -2.43 11.46 5.54
N CYS A 13 -2.55 11.97 4.43
CA CYS A 13 -2.20 13.04 3.60
C CYS A 13 -3.03 14.31 3.57
N THR A 14 -2.48 15.44 3.29
CA THR A 14 -3.11 16.51 2.49
C THR A 14 -2.13 17.35 1.68
N LEU A 15 -2.62 17.86 0.56
CA LEU A 15 -1.98 18.61 -0.51
C LEU A 15 -1.36 19.95 -0.12
N VAL A 16 -0.22 20.30 -0.70
CA VAL A 16 0.08 21.65 -1.21
C VAL A 16 1.01 21.56 -2.41
N THR A 17 0.67 22.29 -3.44
CA THR A 17 1.34 22.42 -4.74
C THR A 17 2.55 23.35 -4.64
N ALA A 18 3.70 22.93 -5.15
CA ALA A 18 4.75 23.86 -5.61
C ALA A 18 5.51 23.25 -6.79
N CYS A 19 5.52 23.96 -7.89
CA CYS A 19 6.28 23.66 -9.11
C CYS A 19 7.74 24.04 -8.97
N SER A 20 8.63 23.11 -9.30
CA SER A 20 9.97 23.43 -9.75
C SER A 20 10.43 22.41 -10.78
N SER A 21 10.92 22.89 -11.91
CA SER A 21 11.28 22.10 -13.07
C SER A 21 12.76 21.77 -13.05
N ALA A 22 13.10 20.49 -13.01
CA ALA A 22 14.40 19.99 -13.42
C ALA A 22 14.21 19.14 -14.70
N ALA A 23 15.07 19.36 -15.68
CA ALA A 23 14.99 18.71 -16.99
C ALA A 23 15.39 17.23 -16.91
N PRO A 24 14.70 16.34 -17.64
CA PRO A 24 15.02 14.91 -17.65
C PRO A 24 16.26 14.62 -18.48
N VAL A 25 17.12 13.75 -17.98
CA VAL A 25 18.11 13.04 -18.78
C VAL A 25 17.39 11.84 -19.39
N VAL A 26 17.20 11.85 -20.70
CA VAL A 26 16.58 10.78 -21.46
C VAL A 26 17.64 9.76 -21.80
N ASP A 27 17.59 8.58 -21.22
CA ASP A 27 18.25 7.41 -21.78
C ASP A 27 17.16 6.40 -22.21
N SER A 28 17.07 6.22 -23.53
CA SER A 28 16.03 5.43 -24.15
C SER A 28 16.53 4.01 -24.39
N THR A 29 16.20 3.09 -23.51
CA THR A 29 16.22 1.67 -23.82
C THR A 29 14.81 1.13 -23.83
N SER A 30 14.23 1.09 -25.02
CA SER A 30 12.87 0.60 -25.27
C SER A 30 12.81 -0.91 -25.17
N ALA A 31 12.11 -1.43 -24.17
CA ALA A 31 11.55 -2.77 -24.26
C ALA A 31 10.33 -2.73 -25.20
N PRO A 32 10.13 -3.74 -26.07
CA PRO A 32 9.02 -3.72 -27.02
C PRO A 32 7.67 -3.74 -26.29
N GLY A 33 6.87 -2.70 -26.49
CA GLY A 33 5.48 -2.63 -26.05
C GLY A 33 5.16 -1.77 -24.83
N ILE A 34 6.13 -1.04 -24.26
CA ILE A 34 5.88 -0.08 -23.19
C ILE A 34 6.29 1.30 -23.69
N SER A 35 5.32 2.12 -24.06
CA SER A 35 5.56 3.51 -24.40
C SER A 35 6.08 4.25 -23.16
N ALA A 36 7.32 4.68 -23.23
CA ALA A 36 7.99 5.62 -22.34
C ALA A 36 7.57 5.63 -20.86
N VAL A 37 7.83 4.55 -20.13
CA VAL A 37 7.99 4.66 -18.69
C VAL A 37 9.34 5.35 -18.47
N THR A 38 9.32 6.64 -18.17
CA THR A 38 10.53 7.38 -17.84
C THR A 38 11.01 6.88 -16.48
N VAL A 39 12.22 6.37 -16.44
CA VAL A 39 12.85 5.80 -15.26
C VAL A 39 14.01 6.70 -14.87
N TYR A 40 14.04 7.15 -13.63
CA TYR A 40 15.17 7.95 -13.13
C TYR A 40 16.33 7.07 -12.65
N ALA A 41 17.54 7.46 -12.94
CA ALA A 41 18.75 6.83 -12.41
C ALA A 41 18.95 7.22 -10.93
N TYR A 42 19.46 6.28 -10.15
CA TYR A 42 19.84 6.48 -8.75
C TYR A 42 21.03 7.47 -8.64
N GLU A 43 20.88 8.49 -7.79
CA GLU A 43 21.98 9.37 -7.42
C GLU A 43 22.24 9.32 -5.89
N PRO A 44 23.46 9.04 -5.45
CA PRO A 44 23.81 8.99 -4.03
C PRO A 44 23.53 10.28 -3.24
N ALA A 45 23.52 11.43 -3.92
CA ALA A 45 23.17 12.72 -3.31
C ALA A 45 21.70 12.76 -2.83
N VAL A 46 20.82 12.01 -3.49
CA VAL A 46 19.40 11.94 -3.15
C VAL A 46 19.17 11.21 -1.82
N GLU A 47 20.00 10.20 -1.48
CA GLU A 47 19.89 9.52 -0.17
C GLU A 47 20.12 10.48 1.00
N ALA A 48 21.13 11.34 0.91
CA ALA A 48 21.45 12.29 1.97
C ALA A 48 20.34 13.35 2.18
N GLU A 49 19.64 13.76 1.11
CA GLU A 49 18.51 14.67 1.18
C GLU A 49 17.26 13.98 1.74
N VAL A 50 17.12 12.69 1.45
CA VAL A 50 16.10 11.80 2.03
C VAL A 50 16.25 11.70 3.54
N GLU A 51 17.46 11.46 4.05
CA GLU A 51 17.72 11.37 5.47
C GLU A 51 17.46 12.69 6.20
N ARG A 52 17.64 13.81 5.51
CA ARG A 52 17.30 15.15 6.03
C ARG A 52 15.81 15.49 5.93
N GLY A 53 14.98 14.64 5.27
CA GLY A 53 13.57 14.90 5.07
C GLY A 53 13.25 16.02 4.07
N GLU A 54 14.20 16.38 3.21
CA GLU A 54 14.08 17.52 2.29
C GLU A 54 13.38 17.18 0.97
N LEU A 55 13.31 15.87 0.61
CA LEU A 55 12.69 15.42 -0.64
C LEU A 55 11.36 14.70 -0.43
N THR A 56 10.44 14.93 -1.35
CA THR A 56 9.18 14.18 -1.43
C THR A 56 9.38 12.84 -2.13
N SER A 57 8.43 11.91 -1.98
CA SER A 57 8.46 10.62 -2.69
C SER A 57 8.53 10.76 -4.22
N ARG A 58 8.12 11.93 -4.75
CA ARG A 58 8.18 12.25 -6.17
C ARG A 58 9.60 12.42 -6.68
N ASP A 59 10.48 12.88 -5.80
CA ASP A 59 11.86 13.25 -6.15
C ASP A 59 12.84 12.13 -5.80
N ARG A 60 12.34 10.99 -5.33
CA ARG A 60 13.17 9.90 -4.83
C ARG A 60 13.29 8.72 -5.77
N LEU A 61 14.51 8.36 -5.98
CA LEU A 61 14.92 7.24 -6.80
C LEU A 61 15.62 6.22 -5.90
N VAL A 62 14.99 5.07 -5.69
CA VAL A 62 15.56 3.99 -4.88
C VAL A 62 15.70 2.75 -5.74
N ARG A 63 16.88 2.13 -5.73
CA ARG A 63 17.07 0.81 -6.30
C ARG A 63 16.27 -0.21 -5.53
N VAL A 64 15.41 -0.95 -6.23
CA VAL A 64 14.47 -1.87 -5.59
C VAL A 64 14.89 -3.33 -5.77
N ALA A 65 15.70 -3.69 -6.78
CA ALA A 65 16.09 -5.06 -7.09
C ALA A 65 17.34 -5.15 -7.96
N ASP A 66 17.82 -6.37 -8.17
CA ASP A 66 19.04 -6.67 -8.94
C ASP A 66 18.89 -6.49 -10.46
N ASP A 67 17.66 -6.36 -10.98
CA ASP A 67 17.42 -6.08 -12.40
C ASP A 67 17.38 -4.56 -12.65
N PRO A 68 18.36 -4.00 -13.40
CA PRO A 68 18.46 -2.57 -13.66
C PRO A 68 17.21 -1.96 -14.31
N GLN A 69 16.48 -2.73 -15.12
CA GLN A 69 15.27 -2.26 -15.80
C GLN A 69 14.11 -1.96 -14.84
N TRP A 70 14.03 -2.68 -13.72
CA TRP A 70 12.93 -2.62 -12.77
C TRP A 70 13.35 -2.13 -11.38
N SER A 71 14.59 -1.64 -11.25
CA SER A 71 15.19 -1.29 -9.96
C SER A 71 15.00 0.18 -9.56
N VAL A 72 14.01 0.87 -10.14
CA VAL A 72 13.78 2.30 -9.94
C VAL A 72 12.32 2.58 -9.62
N VAL A 73 12.06 3.75 -9.05
CA VAL A 73 10.70 4.21 -8.79
C VAL A 73 10.02 4.57 -10.10
N PRO A 74 8.82 4.00 -10.39
CA PRO A 74 8.11 4.32 -11.62
C PRO A 74 7.73 5.80 -11.70
N LEU A 75 7.96 6.42 -12.85
CA LEU A 75 7.47 7.75 -13.12
C LEU A 75 6.01 7.68 -13.59
N VAL A 76 5.15 8.46 -12.95
CA VAL A 76 3.72 8.53 -13.28
C VAL A 76 3.46 9.74 -14.16
N ALA A 77 2.70 9.53 -15.24
CA ALA A 77 2.28 10.56 -16.17
C ALA A 77 1.35 11.59 -15.52
N ASP A 78 1.27 12.77 -16.16
CA ASP A 78 0.35 13.86 -15.81
C ASP A 78 -0.80 14.04 -16.79
N GLU A 79 -0.84 13.23 -17.86
CA GLU A 79 -1.86 13.26 -18.93
C GLU A 79 -2.77 12.05 -18.85
N ALA A 80 -4.08 12.25 -19.05
CA ALA A 80 -5.08 11.20 -18.89
C ALA A 80 -4.82 9.96 -19.77
N SER A 81 -4.48 10.15 -21.04
CA SER A 81 -4.20 9.04 -21.97
C SER A 81 -3.01 8.19 -21.53
N ALA A 82 -1.94 8.81 -21.09
CA ALA A 82 -0.76 8.12 -20.59
C ALA A 82 -1.02 7.42 -19.24
N LEU A 83 -1.83 8.03 -18.36
CA LEU A 83 -2.28 7.39 -17.11
C LEU A 83 -3.12 6.14 -17.39
N VAL A 84 -4.01 6.17 -18.40
CA VAL A 84 -4.76 4.97 -18.83
C VAL A 84 -3.80 3.88 -19.26
N GLU A 85 -2.84 4.18 -20.13
CA GLU A 85 -1.86 3.20 -20.61
C GLU A 85 -1.06 2.59 -19.44
N GLN A 86 -0.55 3.44 -18.55
CA GLN A 86 0.19 2.99 -17.38
C GLN A 86 -0.66 2.12 -16.46
N LEU A 87 -1.91 2.53 -16.18
CA LEU A 87 -2.82 1.77 -15.33
C LEU A 87 -3.14 0.40 -15.93
N LEU A 88 -3.54 0.36 -17.20
CA LEU A 88 -3.88 -0.90 -17.88
C LEU A 88 -2.67 -1.85 -17.96
N THR A 89 -1.49 -1.30 -18.22
CA THR A 89 -0.25 -2.07 -18.24
C THR A 89 0.04 -2.68 -16.87
N ALA A 90 -0.05 -1.89 -15.81
CA ALA A 90 0.19 -2.34 -14.45
C ALA A 90 -0.87 -3.37 -14.00
N GLU A 91 -2.17 -3.07 -14.20
CA GLU A 91 -3.28 -3.95 -13.81
C GLU A 91 -3.22 -5.32 -14.49
N ARG A 92 -2.87 -5.36 -15.77
CA ARG A 92 -2.70 -6.62 -16.50
C ARG A 92 -1.45 -7.37 -16.07
N ALA A 93 -0.33 -6.66 -15.88
CA ALA A 93 0.94 -7.28 -15.49
C ALA A 93 0.87 -7.92 -14.09
N VAL A 94 0.24 -7.26 -13.11
CA VAL A 94 0.13 -7.82 -11.76
C VAL A 94 -0.78 -9.06 -11.71
N ARG A 95 -1.73 -9.17 -12.65
CA ARG A 95 -2.64 -10.32 -12.76
C ARG A 95 -2.07 -11.47 -13.60
N ASP A 96 -1.04 -11.22 -14.39
CA ASP A 96 -0.41 -12.25 -15.22
C ASP A 96 0.55 -13.10 -14.37
N PRO A 97 0.29 -14.42 -14.15
CA PRO A 97 1.16 -15.29 -13.37
C PRO A 97 2.58 -15.42 -13.93
N ALA A 98 2.78 -15.14 -15.22
CA ALA A 98 4.10 -15.18 -15.86
C ALA A 98 4.98 -13.98 -15.46
N VAL A 99 4.39 -12.88 -15.00
CA VAL A 99 5.14 -11.72 -14.51
C VAL A 99 5.56 -11.96 -13.07
N THR A 100 6.86 -12.03 -12.81
CA THR A 100 7.44 -12.36 -11.50
C THR A 100 8.62 -11.46 -11.16
N GLY A 101 9.18 -11.63 -9.95
CA GLY A 101 10.42 -10.95 -9.53
C GLY A 101 10.34 -9.43 -9.55
N ALA A 102 11.42 -8.80 -9.99
CA ALA A 102 11.56 -7.34 -10.02
C ALA A 102 10.51 -6.66 -10.91
N LYS A 103 10.13 -7.29 -12.03
CA LYS A 103 9.07 -6.76 -12.90
C LYS A 103 7.73 -6.71 -12.19
N LEU A 104 7.35 -7.74 -11.44
CA LEU A 104 6.12 -7.74 -10.65
C LEU A 104 6.14 -6.64 -9.59
N ALA A 105 7.25 -6.51 -8.87
CA ALA A 105 7.42 -5.47 -7.85
C ALA A 105 7.29 -4.06 -8.45
N PHE A 106 7.92 -3.81 -9.60
CA PHE A 106 7.81 -2.55 -10.33
C PHE A 106 6.37 -2.26 -10.79
N MET A 107 5.68 -3.26 -11.36
CA MET A 107 4.31 -3.09 -11.84
C MET A 107 3.31 -2.87 -10.71
N GLY A 108 3.48 -3.54 -9.57
CA GLY A 108 2.68 -3.26 -8.36
C GLY A 108 2.94 -1.84 -7.82
N HIS A 109 4.19 -1.40 -7.81
CA HIS A 109 4.53 -0.03 -7.42
C HIS A 109 3.96 1.01 -8.41
N LEU A 110 4.05 0.78 -9.73
CA LEU A 110 3.43 1.64 -10.74
C LEU A 110 1.91 1.71 -10.56
N GLN A 111 1.24 0.58 -10.34
CA GLN A 111 -0.18 0.51 -10.03
C GLN A 111 -0.53 1.41 -8.84
N GLN A 112 0.19 1.29 -7.74
CA GLN A 112 0.00 2.13 -6.53
C GLN A 112 0.12 3.61 -6.86
N LEU A 113 1.16 3.99 -7.58
CA LEU A 113 1.45 5.39 -7.90
C LEU A 113 0.43 6.00 -8.85
N VAL A 114 -0.09 5.24 -9.83
CA VAL A 114 -1.15 5.72 -10.72
C VAL A 114 -2.44 5.97 -9.93
N TYR A 115 -2.84 5.06 -9.03
CA TYR A 115 -4.00 5.32 -8.17
C TYR A 115 -3.79 6.56 -7.28
N ARG A 116 -2.61 6.73 -6.70
CA ARG A 116 -2.28 7.95 -5.93
C ARG A 116 -2.40 9.20 -6.79
N ARG A 117 -1.87 9.19 -8.03
CA ARG A 117 -2.00 10.31 -8.96
C ARG A 117 -3.46 10.64 -9.25
N LEU A 118 -4.32 9.64 -9.43
CA LEU A 118 -5.75 9.85 -9.67
C LEU A 118 -6.49 10.38 -8.43
N ILE A 119 -6.03 10.07 -7.23
CA ILE A 119 -6.53 10.69 -5.99
C ILE A 119 -6.12 12.16 -5.93
N GLU A 120 -4.87 12.48 -6.24
CA GLU A 120 -4.32 13.84 -6.25
C GLU A 120 -4.85 14.72 -7.40
N ARG A 121 -5.30 14.10 -8.51
CA ARG A 121 -5.75 14.77 -9.73
C ARG A 121 -7.18 14.35 -10.10
N PRO A 122 -8.19 14.81 -9.33
CA PRO A 122 -9.59 14.49 -9.61
C PRO A 122 -10.07 14.98 -10.99
N ASP A 123 -9.44 16.01 -11.53
CA ASP A 123 -9.69 16.52 -12.89
C ASP A 123 -9.39 15.51 -14.00
N LEU A 124 -8.54 14.52 -13.77
CA LEU A 124 -8.19 13.46 -14.72
C LEU A 124 -9.06 12.20 -14.58
N ARG A 125 -9.76 12.04 -13.45
CA ARG A 125 -10.47 10.79 -13.11
C ARG A 125 -11.49 10.38 -14.17
N ASP A 126 -12.40 11.27 -14.54
CA ASP A 126 -13.49 10.94 -15.45
C ASP A 126 -12.97 10.47 -16.82
N ALA A 127 -11.95 11.16 -17.35
CA ALA A 127 -11.33 10.80 -18.61
C ALA A 127 -10.63 9.43 -18.55
N VAL A 128 -9.90 9.17 -17.45
CA VAL A 128 -9.22 7.89 -17.25
C VAL A 128 -10.24 6.76 -17.07
N PHE A 129 -11.24 6.94 -16.23
CA PHE A 129 -12.24 5.90 -15.94
C PHE A 129 -13.12 5.58 -17.15
N ALA A 130 -13.43 6.57 -18.00
CA ALA A 130 -14.15 6.34 -19.26
C ALA A 130 -13.40 5.39 -20.20
N ALA A 131 -12.06 5.38 -20.16
CA ALA A 131 -11.20 4.56 -21.01
C ALA A 131 -10.83 3.19 -20.39
N ILE A 132 -11.14 2.93 -19.12
CA ILE A 132 -10.87 1.62 -18.50
C ILE A 132 -11.84 0.58 -19.05
N PRO A 133 -11.35 -0.59 -19.53
CA PRO A 133 -12.19 -1.70 -19.97
C PRO A 133 -13.14 -2.20 -18.88
N PRO A 134 -14.33 -2.72 -19.26
CA PRO A 134 -15.35 -3.15 -18.29
C PRO A 134 -14.87 -4.19 -17.28
N ASP A 135 -13.97 -5.09 -17.69
CA ASP A 135 -13.40 -6.17 -16.86
C ASP A 135 -12.50 -5.66 -15.71
N LEU A 136 -11.90 -4.48 -15.87
CA LEU A 136 -11.04 -3.85 -14.86
C LEU A 136 -11.72 -2.70 -14.13
N ARG A 137 -12.82 -2.16 -14.65
CA ARG A 137 -13.44 -0.94 -14.13
C ARG A 137 -13.86 -1.04 -12.67
N GLY A 138 -14.49 -2.16 -12.27
CA GLY A 138 -14.91 -2.36 -10.89
C GLY A 138 -13.73 -2.44 -9.91
N SER A 139 -12.65 -3.15 -10.29
CA SER A 139 -11.43 -3.21 -9.48
C SER A 139 -10.74 -1.85 -9.39
N ALA A 140 -10.72 -1.09 -10.49
CA ALA A 140 -10.12 0.23 -10.52
C ALA A 140 -10.90 1.23 -9.65
N ASP A 141 -12.23 1.19 -9.69
CA ASP A 141 -13.09 2.01 -8.85
C ASP A 141 -12.89 1.72 -7.36
N PHE A 142 -12.86 0.45 -6.97
CA PHE A 142 -12.59 0.06 -5.60
C PHE A 142 -11.19 0.47 -5.13
N ASN A 143 -10.16 0.30 -5.96
CA ASN A 143 -8.80 0.71 -5.61
C ASN A 143 -8.69 2.23 -5.42
N LEU A 144 -9.30 3.00 -6.31
CA LEU A 144 -9.29 4.46 -6.21
C LEU A 144 -10.05 4.93 -4.98
N SER A 145 -11.25 4.41 -4.77
CA SER A 145 -12.12 4.77 -3.67
C SER A 145 -11.50 4.39 -2.32
N ALA A 146 -11.02 3.14 -2.16
CA ALA A 146 -10.33 2.70 -0.96
C ALA A 146 -9.08 3.55 -0.65
N GLY A 147 -8.31 3.90 -1.68
CA GLY A 147 -7.18 4.80 -1.52
C GLY A 147 -7.59 6.20 -1.10
N ALA A 148 -8.71 6.73 -1.64
CA ALA A 148 -9.25 8.03 -1.27
C ALA A 148 -9.80 8.04 0.16
N ASP A 149 -10.50 7.00 0.58
CA ASP A 149 -11.00 6.85 1.94
C ASP A 149 -9.86 6.95 2.95
N LEU A 150 -8.79 6.18 2.72
CA LEU A 150 -7.60 6.22 3.54
C LEU A 150 -6.83 7.56 3.44
N TRP A 151 -7.03 8.34 2.41
CA TRP A 151 -6.35 9.63 2.18
C TRP A 151 -7.05 10.81 2.88
N LEU A 152 -8.33 10.69 3.23
CA LEU A 152 -9.16 11.79 3.73
C LEU A 152 -9.01 12.09 5.23
N PHE A 153 -8.14 11.40 5.95
CA PHE A 153 -7.98 11.58 7.42
C PHE A 153 -7.42 12.94 7.89
N GLY A 154 -7.65 13.99 7.16
CA GLY A 154 -7.40 15.36 7.58
C GLY A 154 -5.96 15.84 7.40
N PRO A 155 -5.65 17.10 7.77
CA PRO A 155 -4.35 17.70 7.52
C PRO A 155 -3.27 17.00 8.33
N VAL A 156 -2.23 16.53 7.65
CA VAL A 156 -1.06 15.95 8.30
C VAL A 156 -0.30 17.06 9.03
N ARG A 157 -0.21 16.93 10.34
CA ARG A 157 0.51 17.87 11.21
C ARG A 157 1.89 17.34 11.62
N VAL A 158 2.18 16.10 11.29
CA VAL A 158 3.46 15.47 11.62
C VAL A 158 4.56 16.08 10.77
N THR A 159 5.62 16.51 11.40
CA THR A 159 6.79 17.12 10.71
C THR A 159 7.96 16.16 10.59
N GLU A 160 7.97 15.10 11.37
CA GLU A 160 9.04 14.11 11.41
C GLU A 160 8.66 12.79 10.78
N LEU A 161 9.66 12.08 10.27
CA LEU A 161 9.50 10.70 9.83
C LEU A 161 9.32 9.77 11.04
N PRO A 162 8.59 8.64 10.89
CA PRO A 162 8.28 7.73 11.98
C PRO A 162 9.52 6.99 12.47
N ASP A 163 9.48 6.49 13.70
CA ASP A 163 10.50 5.60 14.22
C ASP A 163 10.20 4.16 13.78
N TRP A 164 10.34 3.94 12.47
CA TRP A 164 10.10 2.64 11.84
C TRP A 164 11.36 2.09 11.21
N ARG A 165 11.32 0.80 10.99
CA ARG A 165 12.24 0.09 10.10
C ARG A 165 11.42 -0.58 9.00
N ILE A 166 11.81 -0.38 7.76
CA ILE A 166 11.12 -0.98 6.61
C ILE A 166 11.89 -2.23 6.18
N VAL A 167 11.23 -3.36 6.24
CA VAL A 167 11.81 -4.67 5.91
C VAL A 167 11.16 -5.26 4.65
N GLN A 168 11.79 -6.26 4.08
CA GLN A 168 11.17 -7.08 3.06
C GLN A 168 9.96 -7.81 3.67
N ALA A 169 8.81 -7.77 2.99
CA ALA A 169 7.66 -8.59 3.38
C ALA A 169 8.04 -10.08 3.34
N ALA A 170 7.36 -10.89 4.12
CA ALA A 170 7.47 -12.34 3.98
C ALA A 170 7.15 -12.77 2.53
N PRO A 171 7.73 -13.86 2.02
CA PRO A 171 7.49 -14.31 0.66
C PRO A 171 5.98 -14.40 0.34
N ILE A 172 5.61 -13.98 -0.87
CA ILE A 172 4.19 -13.88 -1.29
C ILE A 172 3.41 -15.18 -1.08
N ASN A 173 4.05 -16.33 -1.36
CA ASN A 173 3.43 -17.65 -1.19
C ASN A 173 3.28 -18.02 0.28
N ASP A 174 4.18 -17.56 1.17
CA ASP A 174 4.05 -17.78 2.61
C ASP A 174 2.91 -16.95 3.19
N LEU A 175 2.78 -15.68 2.80
CA LEU A 175 1.64 -14.84 3.20
C LEU A 175 0.32 -15.46 2.76
N LEU A 176 0.21 -15.90 1.50
CA LEU A 176 -1.00 -16.56 1.01
C LEU A 176 -1.31 -17.84 1.80
N ARG A 177 -0.29 -18.62 2.15
CA ARG A 177 -0.45 -19.83 2.98
C ARG A 177 -0.96 -19.47 4.37
N TYR A 178 -0.42 -18.44 5.01
CA TYR A 178 -0.87 -17.99 6.34
C TYR A 178 -2.32 -17.48 6.32
N TYR A 179 -2.69 -16.68 5.32
CA TYR A 179 -4.08 -16.23 5.19
C TYR A 179 -5.04 -17.38 4.94
N ARG A 180 -4.67 -18.38 4.11
CA ARG A 180 -5.50 -19.56 3.85
C ARG A 180 -5.61 -20.50 5.05
N GLU A 181 -4.54 -20.63 5.81
CA GLU A 181 -4.55 -21.35 7.08
C GLU A 181 -5.52 -20.70 8.08
N ALA A 182 -5.46 -19.39 8.21
CA ALA A 182 -6.35 -18.63 9.08
C ALA A 182 -7.81 -18.69 8.62
N GLU A 183 -8.08 -18.61 7.30
CA GLU A 183 -9.41 -18.81 6.74
C GLU A 183 -9.97 -20.20 7.07
N ALA A 184 -9.16 -21.25 6.89
CA ALA A 184 -9.58 -22.62 7.18
C ALA A 184 -9.86 -22.84 8.68
N GLN A 185 -9.15 -22.16 9.56
CA GLN A 185 -9.25 -22.33 11.01
C GLN A 185 -10.38 -21.49 11.63
N PHE A 186 -10.63 -20.29 11.13
CA PHE A 186 -11.53 -19.32 11.76
C PHE A 186 -12.70 -18.88 10.87
N GLY A 187 -12.78 -19.34 9.62
CA GLY A 187 -13.85 -18.99 8.68
C GLY A 187 -13.76 -17.57 8.10
N VAL A 188 -12.74 -16.79 8.46
CA VAL A 188 -12.51 -15.42 7.95
C VAL A 188 -11.84 -15.51 6.60
N SER A 189 -12.49 -15.01 5.54
CA SER A 189 -11.91 -15.10 4.19
C SER A 189 -10.53 -14.46 4.13
N TRP A 190 -9.59 -15.15 3.46
CA TRP A 190 -8.21 -14.74 3.26
C TRP A 190 -8.06 -13.31 2.73
N SER A 191 -9.00 -12.87 1.89
CA SER A 191 -8.96 -11.55 1.26
C SER A 191 -9.09 -10.41 2.27
N TYR A 192 -9.88 -10.57 3.34
CA TYR A 192 -9.98 -9.58 4.41
C TYR A 192 -8.71 -9.52 5.24
N LEU A 193 -8.12 -10.66 5.56
CA LEU A 193 -6.85 -10.72 6.30
C LEU A 193 -5.71 -10.05 5.50
N ALA A 194 -5.67 -10.30 4.19
CA ALA A 194 -4.72 -9.66 3.30
C ALA A 194 -4.97 -8.15 3.17
N ALA A 195 -6.24 -7.71 3.11
CA ALA A 195 -6.59 -6.29 3.06
C ALA A 195 -6.21 -5.55 4.34
N ILE A 196 -6.46 -6.13 5.52
CA ILE A 196 -6.03 -5.57 6.80
C ILE A 196 -4.49 -5.46 6.83
N ASN A 197 -3.77 -6.53 6.48
CA ASN A 197 -2.30 -6.51 6.47
C ASN A 197 -1.72 -5.50 5.44
N LEU A 198 -2.40 -5.30 4.31
CA LEU A 198 -2.07 -4.25 3.34
C LEU A 198 -2.21 -2.85 3.96
N VAL A 199 -3.34 -2.60 4.62
CA VAL A 199 -3.64 -1.28 5.19
C VAL A 199 -2.72 -0.99 6.36
N GLU A 200 -2.56 -1.94 7.29
CA GLU A 200 -1.78 -1.74 8.52
C GLU A 200 -0.29 -1.55 8.25
N THR A 201 0.32 -2.45 7.50
CA THR A 201 1.79 -2.47 7.42
C THR A 201 2.36 -2.74 6.03
N ARG A 202 1.57 -2.60 4.96
CA ARG A 202 2.01 -2.94 3.60
C ARG A 202 2.58 -4.37 3.53
N MET A 203 1.75 -5.34 3.91
CA MET A 203 2.11 -6.78 3.96
C MET A 203 3.25 -7.09 4.95
N GLY A 204 3.28 -6.40 6.10
CA GLY A 204 4.28 -6.62 7.15
C GLY A 204 5.64 -5.96 6.88
N ARG A 205 5.72 -5.01 5.95
CA ARG A 205 6.95 -4.24 5.70
C ARG A 205 7.30 -3.27 6.81
N ILE A 206 6.31 -2.66 7.43
CA ILE A 206 6.53 -1.72 8.52
C ILE A 206 6.83 -2.48 9.81
N ARG A 207 7.97 -2.19 10.41
CA ARG A 207 8.38 -2.66 11.74
C ARG A 207 8.57 -1.46 12.64
N GLY A 208 7.74 -1.41 13.67
CA GLY A 208 7.65 -0.33 14.65
C GLY A 208 6.21 -0.16 15.10
N ASP A 209 6.06 0.45 16.26
CA ASP A 209 4.75 0.69 16.85
C ASP A 209 4.03 1.83 16.12
N SER A 210 2.69 1.77 16.09
CA SER A 210 1.91 2.92 15.70
C SER A 210 2.00 4.02 16.78
N TYR A 211 1.56 5.24 16.44
CA TYR A 211 1.47 6.32 17.42
C TYR A 211 0.62 5.94 18.65
N ALA A 212 -0.36 5.07 18.49
CA ALA A 212 -1.20 4.56 19.57
C ALA A 212 -0.61 3.35 20.30
N GLY A 213 0.56 2.84 19.87
CA GLY A 213 1.23 1.68 20.45
C GLY A 213 0.74 0.34 19.91
N ALA A 214 0.12 0.30 18.72
CA ALA A 214 -0.21 -0.94 18.05
C ALA A 214 1.05 -1.57 17.44
N GLN A 215 1.17 -2.91 17.47
CA GLN A 215 2.40 -3.65 17.23
C GLN A 215 2.23 -4.76 16.19
N GLY A 216 3.36 -5.12 15.59
CA GLY A 216 3.46 -6.26 14.66
C GLY A 216 2.84 -6.01 13.29
N PRO A 217 2.92 -7.02 12.38
CA PRO A 217 2.48 -6.88 10.99
C PRO A 217 0.96 -6.65 10.84
N MET A 218 0.17 -7.00 11.85
CA MET A 218 -1.27 -6.80 11.89
C MET A 218 -1.70 -5.69 12.87
N GLN A 219 -0.75 -4.93 13.43
CA GLN A 219 -0.96 -3.75 14.29
C GLN A 219 -1.91 -3.99 15.47
N PHE A 220 -1.64 -5.02 16.25
CA PHE A 220 -2.41 -5.31 17.46
C PHE A 220 -2.11 -4.33 18.60
N MET A 221 -3.15 -3.83 19.23
CA MET A 221 -3.00 -3.23 20.55
C MET A 221 -2.58 -4.31 21.57
N PRO A 222 -1.65 -4.04 22.52
CA PRO A 222 -1.15 -5.05 23.47
C PRO A 222 -2.26 -5.79 24.21
N LYS A 223 -3.31 -5.10 24.67
CA LYS A 223 -4.44 -5.75 25.36
C LYS A 223 -5.26 -6.68 24.44
N THR A 224 -5.35 -6.35 23.16
CA THR A 224 -6.03 -7.21 22.19
C THR A 224 -5.16 -8.42 21.88
N TRP A 225 -3.84 -8.24 21.80
CA TRP A 225 -2.91 -9.35 21.68
C TRP A 225 -2.97 -10.31 22.89
N ASP A 226 -3.00 -9.77 24.11
CA ASP A 226 -3.14 -10.59 25.33
C ASP A 226 -4.39 -11.48 25.34
N ALA A 227 -5.47 -11.03 24.68
CA ALA A 227 -6.73 -11.75 24.60
C ALA A 227 -6.83 -12.75 23.44
N TYR A 228 -6.22 -12.43 22.30
CA TYR A 228 -6.41 -13.16 21.04
C TYR A 228 -5.11 -13.66 20.41
N GLY A 229 -3.95 -13.17 20.86
CA GLY A 229 -2.63 -13.58 20.36
C GLY A 229 -2.23 -14.96 20.86
N ASP A 230 -1.35 -15.60 20.09
CA ASP A 230 -0.65 -16.83 20.47
C ASP A 230 0.68 -16.84 19.70
N GLY A 231 1.80 -17.00 20.38
CA GLY A 231 3.13 -16.92 19.79
C GLY A 231 3.76 -15.53 19.83
N ASP A 232 4.36 -15.09 18.74
CA ASP A 232 5.06 -13.80 18.61
C ASP A 232 4.22 -12.80 17.82
N ILE A 233 3.88 -11.66 18.42
CA ILE A 233 3.15 -10.55 17.80
C ILE A 233 3.85 -10.03 16.53
N ASN A 234 5.16 -10.21 16.41
CA ASN A 234 5.96 -9.80 15.25
C ASN A 234 6.10 -10.90 14.18
N ASP A 235 5.72 -12.14 14.48
CA ASP A 235 5.69 -13.20 13.48
C ASP A 235 4.48 -13.04 12.57
N PRO A 236 4.65 -13.01 11.22
CA PRO A 236 3.54 -12.79 10.30
C PRO A 236 2.44 -13.85 10.40
N ARG A 237 2.79 -15.13 10.60
CA ARG A 237 1.81 -16.21 10.69
C ARG A 237 0.99 -16.10 11.98
N ASP A 238 1.66 -15.92 13.11
CA ASP A 238 1.01 -15.84 14.42
C ASP A 238 0.08 -14.62 14.48
N ALA A 239 0.53 -13.46 13.97
CA ALA A 239 -0.27 -12.26 13.91
C ALA A 239 -1.49 -12.39 12.97
N ILE A 240 -1.36 -13.06 11.82
CA ILE A 240 -2.47 -13.30 10.88
C ILE A 240 -3.51 -14.25 11.52
N LEU A 241 -3.08 -15.33 12.19
CA LEU A 241 -3.96 -16.24 12.91
C LEU A 241 -4.70 -15.53 14.05
N ALA A 242 -4.01 -14.69 14.81
CA ALA A 242 -4.61 -13.87 15.86
C ALA A 242 -5.65 -12.90 15.30
N ALA A 243 -5.38 -12.25 14.15
CA ALA A 243 -6.32 -11.36 13.49
C ALA A 243 -7.60 -12.10 13.06
N ALA A 244 -7.48 -13.29 12.48
CA ALA A 244 -8.62 -14.10 12.12
C ALA A 244 -9.44 -14.52 13.35
N ARG A 245 -8.77 -14.93 14.42
CA ARG A 245 -9.43 -15.28 15.71
C ARG A 245 -10.19 -14.08 16.28
N TYR A 246 -9.60 -12.88 16.26
CA TYR A 246 -10.23 -11.65 16.73
C TYR A 246 -11.45 -11.28 15.89
N LEU A 247 -11.32 -11.28 14.56
CA LEU A 247 -12.43 -11.00 13.65
C LEU A 247 -13.57 -12.00 13.83
N SER A 248 -13.28 -13.30 13.96
CA SER A 248 -14.28 -14.33 14.22
C SER A 248 -15.01 -14.08 15.55
N ALA A 249 -14.31 -13.68 16.60
CA ALA A 249 -14.91 -13.38 17.90
C ALA A 249 -15.77 -12.10 17.89
N THR A 250 -15.60 -11.22 16.90
CA THR A 250 -16.27 -9.91 16.85
C THR A 250 -17.34 -9.79 15.76
N GLY A 251 -17.58 -10.84 14.96
CA GLY A 251 -18.70 -10.85 14.03
C GLY A 251 -18.49 -11.62 12.72
N ALA A 252 -17.24 -11.89 12.34
CA ALA A 252 -16.96 -12.63 11.10
C ALA A 252 -17.30 -14.12 11.23
N PRO A 253 -17.67 -14.78 10.15
CA PRO A 253 -17.85 -14.24 8.78
C PRO A 253 -19.22 -13.59 8.53
N GLU A 254 -20.19 -13.68 9.46
CA GLU A 254 -21.59 -13.30 9.27
C GLU A 254 -21.75 -11.77 9.12
N ASP A 255 -20.97 -11.00 9.86
CA ASP A 255 -20.99 -9.54 9.86
C ASP A 255 -19.53 -8.99 9.80
N MET A 256 -18.99 -8.99 8.58
CA MET A 256 -17.61 -8.54 8.36
C MET A 256 -17.42 -7.05 8.63
N GLU A 257 -18.40 -6.21 8.31
CA GLU A 257 -18.31 -4.76 8.60
C GLU A 257 -18.18 -4.53 10.11
N ARG A 258 -18.99 -5.19 10.90
CA ARG A 258 -18.90 -5.14 12.37
C ARG A 258 -17.57 -5.67 12.87
N ALA A 259 -17.07 -6.77 12.35
CA ALA A 259 -15.80 -7.35 12.75
C ALA A 259 -14.63 -6.40 12.46
N ILE A 260 -14.60 -5.80 11.27
CA ILE A 260 -13.58 -4.82 10.87
C ILE A 260 -13.75 -3.52 11.68
N TRP A 261 -14.97 -3.08 11.99
CA TRP A 261 -15.23 -1.96 12.89
C TRP A 261 -14.63 -2.19 14.28
N HIS A 262 -14.67 -3.39 14.81
CA HIS A 262 -14.00 -3.70 16.08
C HIS A 262 -12.47 -3.68 15.96
N TYR A 263 -11.94 -3.98 14.77
CA TYR A 263 -10.51 -3.89 14.51
C TYR A 263 -10.03 -2.43 14.53
N ASN A 264 -10.76 -1.57 13.84
CA ASN A 264 -10.54 -0.13 13.82
C ASN A 264 -11.88 0.63 13.75
N HIS A 265 -12.16 1.45 14.76
CA HIS A 265 -13.41 2.21 14.90
C HIS A 265 -13.45 3.44 13.99
N ASP A 266 -13.22 3.22 12.70
CA ASP A 266 -13.18 4.24 11.68
C ASP A 266 -13.92 3.76 10.42
N PRO A 267 -14.98 4.48 9.95
CA PRO A 267 -15.78 4.04 8.82
C PRO A 267 -15.00 4.01 7.50
N GLU A 268 -14.05 4.93 7.30
CA GLU A 268 -13.22 4.99 6.10
C GLU A 268 -12.24 3.81 6.07
N TYR A 269 -11.74 3.39 7.24
CA TYR A 269 -10.95 2.18 7.36
C TYR A 269 -11.76 0.93 6.98
N VAL A 270 -12.98 0.81 7.53
CA VAL A 270 -13.87 -0.32 7.23
C VAL A 270 -14.14 -0.41 5.73
N ASP A 271 -14.53 0.72 5.14
CA ASP A 271 -14.85 0.80 3.72
C ASP A 271 -13.64 0.46 2.83
N ALA A 272 -12.45 0.98 3.14
CA ALA A 272 -11.23 0.68 2.42
C ALA A 272 -10.85 -0.81 2.50
N VAL A 273 -10.92 -1.42 3.69
CA VAL A 273 -10.63 -2.86 3.86
C VAL A 273 -11.63 -3.71 3.09
N MET A 274 -12.93 -3.37 3.14
CA MET A 274 -13.98 -4.07 2.38
C MET A 274 -13.73 -4.02 0.87
N LYS A 275 -13.36 -2.85 0.34
CA LYS A 275 -13.07 -2.65 -1.09
C LYS A 275 -11.83 -3.42 -1.54
N TYR A 276 -10.70 -3.33 -0.82
CA TYR A 276 -9.50 -4.10 -1.16
C TYR A 276 -9.75 -5.61 -1.07
N ALA A 277 -10.48 -6.06 -0.06
CA ALA A 277 -10.88 -7.46 0.06
C ALA A 277 -11.77 -7.91 -1.11
N ALA A 278 -12.72 -7.07 -1.56
CA ALA A 278 -13.57 -7.35 -2.70
C ALA A 278 -12.78 -7.50 -4.00
N VAL A 279 -11.79 -6.64 -4.25
CA VAL A 279 -10.89 -6.76 -5.42
C VAL A 279 -10.15 -8.11 -5.39
N MET A 280 -9.56 -8.48 -4.25
CA MET A 280 -8.81 -9.75 -4.11
C MET A 280 -9.72 -10.98 -4.16
N LYS A 281 -10.97 -10.86 -3.69
CA LYS A 281 -11.97 -11.91 -3.78
C LYS A 281 -12.45 -12.14 -5.22
N GLY A 282 -12.63 -11.05 -5.97
CA GLY A 282 -13.04 -11.08 -7.38
C GLY A 282 -11.94 -11.62 -8.31
N ASP A 283 -10.70 -11.27 -8.04
CA ASP A 283 -9.52 -11.78 -8.74
C ASP A 283 -8.36 -12.01 -7.77
N PRO A 284 -8.08 -13.26 -7.38
CA PRO A 284 -6.98 -13.57 -6.46
C PRO A 284 -5.60 -13.11 -6.95
N ASN A 285 -5.38 -12.95 -8.26
CA ASN A 285 -4.11 -12.46 -8.78
C ASN A 285 -3.89 -10.97 -8.47
N ALA A 286 -4.95 -10.20 -8.17
CA ALA A 286 -4.82 -8.80 -7.76
C ALA A 286 -3.96 -8.63 -6.49
N PHE A 287 -3.94 -9.63 -5.60
CA PHE A 287 -3.06 -9.66 -4.42
C PHE A 287 -1.59 -9.43 -4.76
N ARG A 288 -1.15 -9.89 -5.93
CA ARG A 288 0.24 -9.76 -6.39
C ARG A 288 0.63 -8.30 -6.63
N GLY A 289 -0.32 -7.49 -7.10
CA GLY A 289 -0.13 -6.04 -7.22
C GLY A 289 0.07 -5.39 -5.85
N TYR A 290 -0.82 -5.65 -4.92
CA TYR A 290 -0.73 -5.11 -3.55
C TYR A 290 0.56 -5.54 -2.82
N TYR A 291 1.02 -6.76 -3.08
CA TYR A 291 2.32 -7.21 -2.57
C TYR A 291 3.50 -6.36 -3.09
N GLY A 292 3.37 -5.76 -4.28
CA GLY A 292 4.34 -4.81 -4.84
C GLY A 292 4.25 -3.38 -4.28
N TRP A 293 3.16 -3.04 -3.55
CA TRP A 293 2.98 -1.69 -3.02
C TRP A 293 4.03 -1.35 -1.96
N GLN A 294 4.54 -0.12 -2.04
CA GLN A 294 5.60 0.40 -1.18
C GLN A 294 5.05 1.20 0.00
N VAL A 295 5.92 1.48 0.97
CA VAL A 295 5.59 2.30 2.13
C VAL A 295 5.82 3.77 1.77
N TYR A 296 4.76 4.55 1.83
CA TYR A 296 4.80 6.00 1.71
C TYR A 296 4.36 6.63 3.02
N TYR A 297 5.14 7.58 3.51
CA TYR A 297 4.82 8.33 4.72
C TYR A 297 4.67 9.81 4.40
N GLN A 298 3.63 10.42 4.96
CA GLN A 298 3.36 11.82 4.73
C GLN A 298 3.62 12.65 5.97
N THR A 299 4.24 13.79 5.71
CA THR A 299 4.48 14.84 6.70
C THR A 299 3.90 16.15 6.21
N ALA A 300 3.93 17.18 7.06
CA ALA A 300 3.60 18.55 6.66
C ALA A 300 4.52 19.10 5.55
N HIS A 301 5.67 18.47 5.32
CA HIS A 301 6.67 18.86 4.31
C HIS A 301 6.55 18.08 3.00
N GLY A 302 5.65 17.09 2.92
CA GLY A 302 5.40 16.27 1.74
C GLY A 302 5.34 14.78 2.02
N THR A 303 5.28 14.01 0.95
CA THR A 303 5.18 12.55 1.00
C THR A 303 6.52 11.90 0.68
N TYR A 304 6.94 10.98 1.52
CA TYR A 304 8.24 10.31 1.45
C TYR A 304 8.06 8.82 1.15
N LEU A 305 8.80 8.30 0.18
CA LEU A 305 8.98 6.87 0.02
C LEU A 305 9.96 6.38 1.10
N LEU A 306 9.54 5.40 1.89
CA LEU A 306 10.39 4.69 2.83
C LEU A 306 10.72 3.31 2.23
N PRO A 307 11.87 3.12 1.60
CA PRO A 307 12.22 1.87 0.92
C PRO A 307 12.57 0.75 1.91
N VAL A 308 12.60 -0.48 1.41
CA VAL A 308 13.16 -1.60 2.16
C VAL A 308 14.62 -1.30 2.54
N GLY A 309 14.95 -1.50 3.81
CA GLY A 309 16.24 -1.14 4.40
C GLY A 309 16.26 0.22 5.09
N TRP A 310 15.23 1.05 4.89
CA TRP A 310 15.11 2.32 5.61
C TRP A 310 14.87 2.10 7.11
N SER A 311 15.54 2.90 7.93
CA SER A 311 15.27 3.05 9.36
C SER A 311 15.53 4.49 9.78
N LYS A 312 14.73 5.00 10.70
CA LYS A 312 15.10 6.20 11.44
C LYS A 312 16.19 5.77 12.43
N ASN A 313 17.38 6.38 12.36
CA ASN A 313 18.58 6.04 13.17
C ASN A 313 18.31 6.06 14.66
#